data_a6b397248ed8ac6c5d92f83894b7c17d
#
_entry.id   a6b397248ed8ac6c5d92f83894b7c17d
#
_cell.length_a   1.000
_cell.length_b   1.000
_cell.length_c   1.000
_cell.angle_alpha   90.00
_cell.angle_beta   90.00
_cell.angle_gamma   90.00
#
_symmetry.space_group_name_H-M   'P 1'
#
loop_
_entity.id
_entity.type
_entity.pdbx_description
1 polymer ?
#
loop_
_entity_poly.entity_id
_entity_poly.type
_entity_poly.pdbx_seq_one_letter_code
_entity_poly.pdbx_strand_id
1 'polypeptide(L)'
;MKPLKAIYAQGSSLVGLHPSDKVYANVLAANVAESVTVPTGAKYVNFSATADFYARFGAAAAVPADEVADGTASVLNPGLRALDGAASIGLISAEVCIVTMEFFE
;
A
#
# COMPACT_ATOMS: atom_id res chain seq x y z
N MET A 1 -8.07 15.34 3.56
CA MET A 1 -6.86 14.47 3.57
C MET A 1 -5.63 15.35 3.71
N LYS A 2 -4.72 14.95 4.58
CA LYS A 2 -3.51 15.74 4.82
C LYS A 2 -2.47 15.50 3.73
N PRO A 3 -1.65 16.51 3.41
CA PRO A 3 -0.55 16.31 2.47
C PRO A 3 0.55 15.44 3.10
N LEU A 4 1.31 14.76 2.24
CA LEU A 4 2.49 14.01 2.65
C LEU A 4 3.58 15.01 3.03
N LYS A 5 3.96 15.04 4.31
CA LYS A 5 5.02 15.89 4.83
C LYS A 5 6.00 15.09 5.65
N ALA A 6 7.28 15.25 5.34
CA ALA A 6 8.36 14.63 6.09
C ALA A 6 8.78 15.54 7.24
N ILE A 7 9.21 14.93 8.34
CA ILE A 7 9.84 15.58 9.47
C ILE A 7 11.34 15.32 9.36
N TYR A 8 12.12 16.41 9.37
CA TYR A 8 13.58 16.32 9.27
C TYR A 8 14.21 16.75 10.59
N ALA A 9 15.22 16.00 10.99
CA ALA A 9 16.11 16.42 12.08
C ALA A 9 17.04 17.52 11.59
N GLN A 10 17.71 18.20 12.53
CA GLN A 10 18.76 19.16 12.22
C GLN A 10 19.80 18.52 11.31
N GLY A 11 20.21 19.19 10.24
CA GLY A 11 21.12 18.67 9.25
C GLY A 11 20.45 17.88 8.12
N SER A 12 19.12 17.98 7.97
CA SER A 12 18.32 17.38 6.89
C SER A 12 18.19 15.86 6.95
N SER A 13 18.38 15.24 8.12
CA SER A 13 18.14 13.81 8.32
C SER A 13 16.64 13.55 8.48
N LEU A 14 16.08 12.64 7.67
CA LEU A 14 14.69 12.25 7.76
C LEU A 14 14.42 11.53 9.10
N VAL A 15 13.44 12.03 9.86
CA VAL A 15 13.02 11.43 11.14
C VAL A 15 11.74 10.62 10.97
N GLY A 16 10.81 11.07 10.14
CA GLY A 16 9.53 10.41 9.93
C GLY A 16 8.58 11.23 9.09
N LEU A 17 7.32 10.79 9.08
CA LEU A 17 6.23 11.46 8.39
C LEU A 17 5.20 11.97 9.38
N HIS A 18 4.50 13.06 9.02
CA HIS A 18 3.31 13.47 9.76
C HIS A 18 2.23 12.39 9.61
N PRO A 19 1.37 12.18 10.63
CA PRO A 19 0.33 11.16 10.55
C PRO A 19 -0.71 11.50 9.50
N SER A 20 -1.28 10.44 8.88
CA SER A 20 -2.42 10.56 7.98
C SER A 20 -3.71 10.71 8.77
N ASP A 21 -4.67 11.46 8.23
CA ASP A 21 -6.05 11.50 8.71
C ASP A 21 -7.00 10.62 7.88
N LYS A 22 -6.46 9.84 6.95
CA LYS A 22 -7.22 8.91 6.10
C LYS A 22 -6.54 7.53 6.11
N VAL A 23 -6.92 6.72 7.09
CA VAL A 23 -6.28 5.42 7.32
C VAL A 23 -7.30 4.30 7.13
N TYR A 24 -6.97 3.34 6.26
CA TYR A 24 -7.77 2.14 6.04
C TYR A 24 -7.04 0.94 6.64
N ALA A 25 -7.81 0.04 7.26
CA ALA A 25 -7.31 -1.25 7.73
C ALA A 25 -8.14 -2.35 7.07
N ASN A 26 -7.48 -3.22 6.33
CA ASN A 26 -8.13 -4.35 5.65
C ASN A 26 -7.64 -5.66 6.24
N VAL A 27 -8.59 -6.50 6.67
CA VAL A 27 -8.29 -7.85 7.15
C VAL A 27 -8.37 -8.80 5.97
N LEU A 28 -7.22 -9.35 5.57
CA LEU A 28 -7.13 -10.30 4.46
C LEU A 28 -7.26 -11.73 5.00
N ALA A 29 -8.15 -12.50 4.38
CA ALA A 29 -8.14 -13.96 4.56
C ALA A 29 -7.02 -14.57 3.70
N ALA A 30 -6.48 -15.71 4.13
CA ALA A 30 -5.38 -16.37 3.41
C ALA A 30 -5.77 -16.70 1.97
N ASN A 31 -4.95 -16.25 1.02
CA ASN A 31 -5.10 -16.48 -0.43
C ASN A 31 -6.39 -15.93 -1.04
N VAL A 32 -7.03 -14.97 -0.39
CA VAL A 32 -8.23 -14.28 -0.92
C VAL A 32 -7.87 -12.86 -1.33
N ALA A 33 -8.01 -12.56 -2.61
CA ALA A 33 -7.72 -11.23 -3.14
C ALA A 33 -8.82 -10.24 -2.75
N GLU A 34 -8.41 -9.03 -2.37
CA GLU A 34 -9.29 -7.89 -2.13
C GLU A 34 -8.91 -6.71 -3.00
N SER A 35 -9.89 -5.89 -3.34
CA SER A 35 -9.68 -4.63 -4.04
C SER A 35 -10.11 -3.48 -3.15
N VAL A 36 -9.26 -2.48 -3.00
CA VAL A 36 -9.52 -1.28 -2.21
C VAL A 36 -9.67 -0.10 -3.15
N THR A 37 -10.79 0.62 -3.04
CA THR A 37 -10.98 1.86 -3.79
C THR A 37 -10.14 2.97 -3.17
N VAL A 38 -9.30 3.61 -3.96
CA VAL A 38 -8.46 4.72 -3.51
C VAL A 38 -9.36 5.93 -3.18
N PRO A 39 -9.19 6.57 -2.02
CA PRO A 39 -9.95 7.78 -1.69
C PRO A 39 -9.71 8.89 -2.71
N THR A 40 -10.77 9.61 -3.06
CA THR A 40 -10.68 10.74 -4.00
C THR A 40 -9.68 11.77 -3.50
N GLY A 41 -8.75 12.18 -4.35
CA GLY A 41 -7.72 13.17 -4.02
C GLY A 41 -6.43 12.59 -3.42
N ALA A 42 -6.39 11.31 -3.11
CA ALA A 42 -5.18 10.67 -2.62
C ALA A 42 -4.11 10.60 -3.71
N LYS A 43 -2.89 10.96 -3.35
CA LYS A 43 -1.72 10.91 -4.25
C LYS A 43 -0.65 9.94 -3.78
N TYR A 44 -0.63 9.64 -2.48
CA TYR A 44 0.37 8.77 -1.86
C TYR A 44 -0.29 7.80 -0.91
N VAL A 45 0.31 6.64 -0.75
CA VAL A 45 -0.10 5.63 0.22
C VAL A 45 1.12 5.04 0.91
N ASN A 46 1.02 4.87 2.22
CA ASN A 46 2.02 4.15 3.01
C ASN A 46 1.39 2.89 3.58
N PHE A 47 2.04 1.76 3.33
CA PHE A 47 1.56 0.45 3.78
C PHE A 47 2.30 -0.03 5.01
N SER A 48 1.56 -0.68 5.90
CA SER A 48 2.12 -1.52 6.95
C SER A 48 1.21 -2.72 7.15
N ALA A 49 1.75 -3.83 7.63
CA ALA A 49 0.97 -5.06 7.73
C ALA A 49 1.48 -5.95 8.86
N THR A 50 0.63 -6.87 9.30
CA THR A 50 0.97 -7.84 10.36
C THR A 50 1.71 -9.07 9.81
N ALA A 51 1.71 -9.27 8.50
CA ALA A 51 2.38 -10.36 7.80
C ALA A 51 2.72 -9.92 6.38
N ASP A 52 3.44 -10.73 5.63
CA ASP A 52 3.76 -10.43 4.24
C ASP A 52 2.50 -10.40 3.38
N PHE A 53 2.42 -9.42 2.51
CA PHE A 53 1.32 -9.26 1.57
C PHE A 53 1.83 -8.74 0.23
N TYR A 54 1.03 -8.96 -0.81
CA TYR A 54 1.30 -8.45 -2.14
C TYR A 54 0.26 -7.41 -2.52
N ALA A 55 0.70 -6.36 -3.20
CA ALA A 55 -0.17 -5.31 -3.70
C ALA A 55 0.06 -5.06 -5.19
N ARG A 56 -1.00 -4.67 -5.88
CA ARG A 56 -0.93 -4.25 -7.28
C ARG A 56 -1.82 -3.03 -7.48
N PHE A 57 -1.26 -1.99 -8.08
CA PHE A 57 -1.98 -0.74 -8.30
C PHE A 57 -2.77 -0.81 -9.59
N GLY A 58 -4.09 -0.57 -9.52
CA GLY A 58 -4.98 -0.55 -10.67
C GLY A 58 -5.39 -1.93 -11.21
N ALA A 59 -5.06 -3.01 -10.52
CA ALA A 59 -5.40 -4.37 -10.95
C ALA A 59 -5.46 -5.32 -9.75
N ALA A 60 -5.95 -6.53 -9.98
CA ALA A 60 -6.00 -7.57 -8.95
C ALA A 60 -4.58 -8.07 -8.61
N ALA A 61 -4.32 -8.25 -7.30
CA ALA A 61 -3.07 -8.83 -6.83
C ALA A 61 -3.15 -10.36 -6.82
N ALA A 62 -2.00 -11.00 -6.99
CA ALA A 62 -1.87 -12.46 -6.90
C ALA A 62 -0.57 -12.81 -6.18
N VAL A 63 -0.62 -13.86 -5.35
CA VAL A 63 0.60 -14.47 -4.80
C VAL A 63 1.25 -15.25 -5.95
N PRO A 64 2.51 -14.95 -6.31
CA PRO A 64 3.15 -15.67 -7.43
C PRO A 64 3.30 -17.16 -7.10
N ALA A 65 2.69 -18.01 -7.91
CA ALA A 65 2.88 -19.47 -7.83
C ALA A 65 4.05 -19.93 -8.71
N ASP A 66 4.28 -19.18 -9.79
CA ASP A 66 5.36 -19.42 -10.77
C ASP A 66 6.06 -18.11 -11.09
N GLU A 67 7.14 -18.17 -11.85
CA GLU A 67 7.85 -17.00 -12.31
C GLU A 67 6.93 -16.09 -13.14
N VAL A 68 6.97 -14.79 -12.84
CA VAL A 68 6.26 -13.75 -13.60
C VAL A 68 7.30 -12.77 -14.11
N ALA A 69 7.56 -12.80 -15.40
CA ALA A 69 8.63 -12.03 -16.02
C ALA A 69 8.16 -11.04 -17.10
N ASP A 70 6.84 -10.76 -17.15
CA ASP A 70 6.22 -9.86 -18.12
C ASP A 70 5.92 -8.45 -17.58
N GLY A 71 6.32 -8.18 -16.34
CA GLY A 71 6.09 -6.89 -15.69
C GLY A 71 4.75 -6.78 -14.95
N THR A 72 3.97 -7.85 -14.84
CA THR A 72 2.63 -7.82 -14.20
C THR A 72 2.59 -8.41 -12.80
N ALA A 73 3.74 -8.72 -12.21
CA ALA A 73 3.82 -9.26 -10.86
C ALA A 73 3.33 -8.25 -9.81
N SER A 74 2.74 -8.77 -8.74
CA SER A 74 2.40 -7.97 -7.57
C SER A 74 3.65 -7.64 -6.75
N VAL A 75 3.63 -6.53 -6.03
CA VAL A 75 4.77 -6.06 -5.21
C VAL A 75 4.63 -6.58 -3.79
N LEU A 76 5.67 -7.22 -3.28
CA LEU A 76 5.73 -7.66 -1.89
C LEU A 76 6.03 -6.48 -0.96
N ASN A 77 5.17 -6.25 0.03
CA ASN A 77 5.35 -5.24 1.09
C ASN A 77 5.81 -3.87 0.55
N PRO A 78 5.01 -3.19 -0.26
CA PRO A 78 5.48 -2.02 -1.03
C PRO A 78 5.92 -0.79 -0.21
N GLY A 79 5.49 -0.63 1.04
CA GLY A 79 5.86 0.53 1.85
C GLY A 79 5.21 1.83 1.38
N LEU A 80 5.98 2.90 1.19
CA LEU A 80 5.47 4.20 0.72
C LEU A 80 5.54 4.28 -0.81
N ARG A 81 4.42 4.61 -1.44
CA ARG A 81 4.31 4.71 -2.90
C ARG A 81 3.47 5.91 -3.33
N ALA A 82 3.84 6.50 -4.47
CA ALA A 82 2.95 7.39 -5.21
C ALA A 82 1.86 6.57 -5.89
N LEU A 83 0.63 7.08 -5.90
CA LEU A 83 -0.50 6.38 -6.50
C LEU A 83 -0.55 6.55 -8.03
N ASP A 84 0.01 7.66 -8.54
CA ASP A 84 0.08 7.96 -9.98
C ASP A 84 -1.29 7.82 -10.70
N GLY A 85 -2.35 8.25 -10.02
CA GLY A 85 -3.70 8.21 -10.58
C GLY A 85 -4.39 6.85 -10.50
N ALA A 86 -3.83 5.86 -9.83
CA ALA A 86 -4.48 4.56 -9.63
C ALA A 86 -5.80 4.73 -8.88
N ALA A 87 -6.88 4.15 -9.39
CA ALA A 87 -8.21 4.22 -8.79
C ALA A 87 -8.45 3.11 -7.77
N SER A 88 -7.67 2.05 -7.81
CA SER A 88 -7.80 0.89 -6.91
C SER A 88 -6.46 0.29 -6.57
N ILE A 89 -6.42 -0.44 -5.46
CA ILE A 89 -5.26 -1.21 -5.02
C ILE A 89 -5.73 -2.64 -4.77
N GLY A 90 -5.16 -3.60 -5.47
CA GLY A 90 -5.38 -5.02 -5.21
C GLY A 90 -4.46 -5.50 -4.09
N LEU A 91 -4.98 -6.27 -3.16
CA LEU A 91 -4.24 -6.84 -2.03
C LEU A 91 -4.47 -8.35 -1.94
N ILE A 92 -3.44 -9.08 -1.57
CA ILE A 92 -3.53 -10.50 -1.27
C ILE A 92 -2.40 -10.91 -0.32
N SER A 93 -2.68 -11.87 0.56
CA SER A 93 -1.65 -12.48 1.40
C SER A 93 -1.81 -14.01 1.39
N ALA A 94 -0.70 -14.72 1.53
CA ALA A 94 -0.72 -16.17 1.67
C ALA A 94 -1.23 -16.63 3.05
N GLU A 95 -1.30 -15.71 4.02
CA GLU A 95 -1.78 -15.97 5.38
C GLU A 95 -2.74 -14.87 5.83
N VAL A 96 -3.45 -15.09 6.93
CA VAL A 96 -4.31 -14.03 7.52
C VAL A 96 -3.45 -12.84 7.88
N CYS A 97 -3.83 -11.66 7.40
CA CYS A 97 -3.00 -10.46 7.46
C CYS A 97 -3.88 -9.23 7.58
N ILE A 98 -3.51 -8.29 8.43
CA ILE A 98 -4.13 -6.97 8.49
C ILE A 98 -3.19 -6.00 7.78
N VAL A 99 -3.68 -5.36 6.72
CA VAL A 99 -2.94 -4.35 5.97
C VAL A 99 -3.50 -2.97 6.32
N THR A 100 -2.64 -2.09 6.80
CA THR A 100 -2.98 -0.70 7.07
C THR A 100 -2.44 0.17 5.96
N MET A 101 -3.31 1.03 5.42
CA MET A 101 -2.95 2.00 4.38
C MET A 101 -3.20 3.40 4.88
N GLU A 102 -2.15 4.21 4.89
CA GLU A 102 -2.22 5.63 5.22
C GLU A 102 -2.19 6.42 3.92
N PHE A 103 -3.28 7.15 3.62
CA PHE A 103 -3.39 7.94 2.40
C PHE A 103 -3.06 9.41 2.66
N PHE A 104 -2.39 10.02 1.68
CA PHE A 104 -1.98 11.42 1.69
C PHE A 104 -2.28 12.06 0.33
N GLU A 105 -2.47 13.36 0.34
CA GLU A 105 -2.59 14.15 -0.89
C GLU A 105 -1.32 14.95 -1.24
#